data_7651dcb205f52b07f53a5234f4a4205d
#
_entry.id   7651dcb205f52b07f53a5234f4a4205d
#
_cell.length_a   1.000
_cell.length_b   1.000
_cell.length_c   1.000
_cell.angle_alpha   90.00
_cell.angle_beta   90.00
_cell.angle_gamma   90.00
#
_symmetry.space_group_name_H-M   'P 1'
#
loop_
_entity.id
_entity.type
_entity.pdbx_description
1 polymer ?
#
loop_
_entity_poly.entity_id
_entity_poly.type
_entity_poly.pdbx_seq_one_letter_code
_entity_poly.pdbx_strand_id
1 'polypeptide(L)'
;MLTIGLSIVNTLDKSLNLPMLALLMILVKRLQMRDDLEYEPLTPKTLPERLKNLDSITSLIGKDPQEWRVTEVGDGNLNLVFVVEGKSANIIVKQALPYVRVIGDSWPLSLKRAFFEHETLSRQAKRDPGSVPQIYYFDKEQAIIAMEMLSPHVILRKKLIAGEYVNGLGKTLGHFCARTAFRGSDLSLPTNKKKKDTALFQGNVELMAITENLVFTDPYFEAEMNHHTQGLEPVVKKLRSDISLKTEAQKILLKFASNTETLLHGDLHSGSVMCTDTETKIIDPEFGFYGPMG
;
A
#
# COMPACT_ATOMS: atom_id res chain seq x y z
N MET A 1 13.27 -5.16 24.50
CA MET A 1 12.06 -5.93 24.80
C MET A 1 12.29 -7.27 25.52
N LEU A 2 13.49 -7.83 25.51
CA LEU A 2 13.83 -9.07 26.28
C LEU A 2 13.74 -8.95 27.81
N THR A 3 13.81 -7.75 28.35
CA THR A 3 13.79 -7.50 29.81
C THR A 3 12.38 -7.47 30.42
N ILE A 4 11.33 -7.28 29.63
CA ILE A 4 9.94 -7.24 30.11
C ILE A 4 9.35 -8.66 30.21
N GLY A 5 9.73 -9.57 29.33
CA GLY A 5 9.26 -10.96 29.33
C GLY A 5 9.71 -11.78 30.55
N LEU A 6 10.93 -11.55 31.05
CA LEU A 6 11.44 -12.25 32.22
C LEU A 6 10.83 -11.71 33.55
N SER A 7 10.37 -10.47 33.56
CA SER A 7 9.76 -9.87 34.77
C SER A 7 8.34 -10.38 35.04
N ILE A 8 7.60 -10.78 33.99
CA ILE A 8 6.22 -11.29 34.13
C ILE A 8 6.22 -12.72 34.68
N VAL A 9 7.23 -13.54 34.34
CA VAL A 9 7.33 -14.92 34.80
C VAL A 9 7.66 -15.01 36.30
N ASN A 10 8.34 -14.01 36.88
CA ASN A 10 8.72 -13.98 38.29
C ASN A 10 7.63 -13.43 39.24
N THR A 11 6.51 -12.91 38.69
CA THR A 11 5.41 -12.33 39.47
C THR A 11 4.13 -13.18 39.45
N LEU A 12 4.15 -14.33 38.77
CA LEU A 12 2.98 -15.23 38.72
C LEU A 12 2.86 -16.02 40.03
N ASP A 13 1.75 -15.76 40.71
CA ASP A 13 1.32 -16.39 41.93
C ASP A 13 1.41 -17.94 41.88
N LYS A 14 1.85 -18.60 42.93
CA LYS A 14 2.03 -20.04 43.06
C LYS A 14 0.73 -20.87 43.00
N SER A 15 -0.39 -20.27 42.57
CA SER A 15 -1.72 -20.90 42.45
C SER A 15 -2.01 -21.54 41.11
N LEU A 16 -1.13 -21.38 40.10
CA LEU A 16 -1.33 -21.99 38.76
C LEU A 16 -0.99 -23.49 38.77
N ASN A 17 -1.95 -24.33 38.45
CA ASN A 17 -1.73 -25.78 38.37
C ASN A 17 -0.88 -26.13 37.10
N LEU A 18 -0.15 -27.27 37.18
CA LEU A 18 0.78 -27.71 36.13
C LEU A 18 0.23 -27.69 34.70
N PRO A 19 -1.03 -28.04 34.42
CA PRO A 19 -1.61 -28.00 33.06
C PRO A 19 -1.75 -26.57 32.53
N MET A 20 -2.05 -25.59 33.38
CA MET A 20 -2.22 -24.19 32.99
C MET A 20 -0.87 -23.52 32.70
N LEU A 21 0.17 -23.89 33.44
CA LEU A 21 1.55 -23.47 33.17
C LEU A 21 2.05 -24.04 31.82
N ALA A 22 1.76 -25.30 31.55
CA ALA A 22 2.10 -25.94 30.26
C ALA A 22 1.36 -25.28 29.09
N LEU A 23 0.08 -24.94 29.27
CA LEU A 23 -0.71 -24.23 28.25
C LEU A 23 -0.18 -22.82 28.02
N LEU A 24 0.18 -22.12 29.09
CA LEU A 24 0.80 -20.78 29.02
C LEU A 24 2.16 -20.83 28.32
N MET A 25 2.99 -21.83 28.63
CA MET A 25 4.29 -22.05 27.96
C MET A 25 4.12 -22.39 26.47
N ILE A 26 3.10 -23.17 26.13
CA ILE A 26 2.76 -23.46 24.71
C ILE A 26 2.27 -22.21 24.02
N LEU A 27 1.46 -21.38 24.67
CA LEU A 27 0.97 -20.11 24.14
C LEU A 27 2.11 -19.09 23.95
N VAL A 28 2.98 -18.97 24.95
CA VAL A 28 4.19 -18.11 24.90
C VAL A 28 5.15 -18.60 23.80
N LYS A 29 5.40 -19.93 23.70
CA LYS A 29 6.17 -20.51 22.59
C LYS A 29 5.50 -20.26 21.23
N ARG A 30 4.16 -20.39 21.12
CA ARG A 30 3.44 -20.07 19.87
C ARG A 30 3.49 -18.57 19.54
N LEU A 31 3.45 -17.70 20.53
CA LEU A 31 3.62 -16.26 20.34
C LEU A 31 5.07 -15.94 19.92
N GLN A 32 6.06 -16.54 20.59
CA GLN A 32 7.48 -16.39 20.21
C GLN A 32 7.76 -16.99 18.82
N MET A 33 7.21 -18.17 18.48
CA MET A 33 7.33 -18.74 17.13
C MET A 33 6.59 -17.92 16.05
N ARG A 34 5.68 -17.01 16.41
CA ARG A 34 5.05 -16.06 15.48
C ARG A 34 5.89 -14.80 15.27
N ASP A 35 6.66 -14.40 16.27
CA ASP A 35 7.60 -13.27 16.17
C ASP A 35 8.94 -13.67 15.50
N ASP A 36 9.20 -14.98 15.32
CA ASP A 36 10.46 -15.51 14.77
C ASP A 36 10.44 -15.70 13.22
N LEU A 37 9.37 -15.31 12.53
CA LEU A 37 9.42 -15.13 11.07
C LEU A 37 10.00 -13.73 10.80
N GLU A 38 11.31 -13.64 10.99
CA GLU A 38 12.07 -12.45 10.65
C GLU A 38 11.77 -12.06 9.19
N TYR A 39 11.43 -10.79 8.97
CA TYR A 39 11.21 -10.26 7.63
C TYR A 39 12.48 -10.42 6.79
N GLU A 40 12.36 -11.10 5.64
CA GLU A 40 13.46 -11.30 4.70
C GLU A 40 13.18 -10.58 3.39
N PRO A 41 14.03 -9.59 2.99
CA PRO A 41 13.92 -8.98 1.67
C PRO A 41 14.10 -10.03 0.57
N LEU A 42 13.15 -10.05 -0.36
CA LEU A 42 13.20 -10.94 -1.51
C LEU A 42 14.31 -10.52 -2.48
N THR A 43 14.84 -11.51 -3.17
CA THR A 43 15.75 -11.35 -4.28
C THR A 43 15.27 -12.21 -5.46
N PRO A 44 15.75 -11.98 -6.69
CA PRO A 44 15.44 -12.87 -7.81
C PRO A 44 15.79 -14.34 -7.54
N LYS A 45 16.76 -14.60 -6.65
CA LYS A 45 17.19 -15.96 -6.28
C LYS A 45 16.31 -16.62 -5.22
N THR A 46 15.82 -15.84 -4.24
CA THR A 46 15.03 -16.38 -3.11
C THR A 46 13.54 -16.45 -3.41
N LEU A 47 13.05 -15.63 -4.34
CA LEU A 47 11.64 -15.56 -4.68
C LEU A 47 11.05 -16.89 -5.19
N PRO A 48 11.70 -17.66 -6.10
CA PRO A 48 11.16 -18.95 -6.54
C PRO A 48 10.92 -19.93 -5.39
N GLU A 49 11.85 -20.01 -4.45
CA GLU A 49 11.72 -20.88 -3.26
C GLU A 49 10.53 -20.49 -2.38
N ARG A 50 10.25 -19.19 -2.27
CA ARG A 50 9.10 -18.67 -1.51
C ARG A 50 7.76 -19.02 -2.16
N LEU A 51 7.71 -19.06 -3.49
CA LEU A 51 6.46 -19.25 -4.25
C LEU A 51 6.15 -20.72 -4.62
N LYS A 52 7.16 -21.60 -4.70
CA LYS A 52 7.04 -22.96 -5.26
C LYS A 52 5.98 -23.85 -4.63
N ASN A 53 5.63 -23.62 -3.36
CA ASN A 53 4.65 -24.40 -2.61
C ASN A 53 3.25 -23.73 -2.58
N LEU A 54 3.04 -22.66 -3.31
CA LEU A 54 1.77 -21.94 -3.37
C LEU A 54 0.96 -22.41 -4.59
N ASP A 55 -0.06 -23.25 -4.37
CA ASP A 55 -0.90 -23.77 -5.44
C ASP A 55 -1.57 -22.67 -6.26
N SER A 56 -1.96 -21.56 -5.63
CA SER A 56 -2.53 -20.38 -6.32
C SER A 56 -1.56 -19.75 -7.33
N ILE A 57 -0.26 -19.89 -7.14
CA ILE A 57 0.79 -19.37 -8.01
C ILE A 57 1.23 -20.43 -9.02
N THR A 58 1.60 -21.61 -8.54
CA THR A 58 2.15 -22.68 -9.40
C THR A 58 1.16 -23.18 -10.45
N SER A 59 -0.14 -23.14 -10.18
CA SER A 59 -1.19 -23.44 -11.17
C SER A 59 -1.26 -22.38 -12.30
N LEU A 60 -0.83 -21.15 -12.05
CA LEU A 60 -0.84 -20.07 -13.03
C LEU A 60 0.43 -20.07 -13.91
N ILE A 61 1.60 -20.07 -13.27
CA ILE A 61 2.88 -19.82 -13.94
C ILE A 61 3.65 -21.09 -14.29
N GLY A 62 3.22 -22.27 -13.81
CA GLY A 62 3.89 -23.57 -13.97
C GLY A 62 4.48 -24.06 -12.66
N LYS A 63 4.61 -25.40 -12.55
CA LYS A 63 4.98 -26.06 -11.29
C LYS A 63 6.49 -26.12 -11.03
N ASP A 64 7.32 -25.98 -12.06
CA ASP A 64 8.76 -26.08 -11.91
C ASP A 64 9.40 -24.70 -11.75
N PRO A 65 9.93 -24.36 -10.56
CA PRO A 65 10.56 -23.07 -10.30
C PRO A 65 11.84 -22.84 -11.15
N GLN A 66 12.45 -23.87 -11.68
CA GLN A 66 13.63 -23.74 -12.54
C GLN A 66 13.28 -23.19 -13.94
N GLU A 67 12.03 -23.30 -14.35
CA GLU A 67 11.51 -22.72 -15.59
C GLU A 67 11.08 -21.24 -15.41
N TRP A 68 11.11 -20.69 -14.18
CA TRP A 68 10.71 -19.32 -13.93
C TRP A 68 11.85 -18.35 -14.12
N ARG A 69 11.61 -17.29 -14.86
CA ARG A 69 12.53 -16.17 -14.97
C ARG A 69 12.08 -15.04 -14.08
N VAL A 70 12.91 -14.66 -13.13
CA VAL A 70 12.64 -13.58 -12.18
C VAL A 70 13.50 -12.38 -12.48
N THR A 71 12.86 -11.22 -12.67
CA THR A 71 13.55 -9.94 -12.93
C THR A 71 13.01 -8.89 -11.97
N GLU A 72 13.89 -8.20 -11.26
CA GLU A 72 13.50 -7.05 -10.42
C GLU A 72 13.25 -5.83 -11.30
N VAL A 73 12.13 -5.14 -11.07
CA VAL A 73 11.78 -3.84 -11.69
C VAL A 73 12.32 -2.73 -10.78
N GLY A 74 13.37 -2.03 -11.23
CA GLY A 74 14.18 -1.13 -10.41
C GLY A 74 13.55 0.22 -10.00
N ASP A 75 12.33 0.53 -10.41
CA ASP A 75 11.75 1.88 -10.29
C ASP A 75 11.00 2.13 -8.96
N GLY A 76 10.92 1.14 -8.06
CA GLY A 76 10.18 1.23 -6.80
C GLY A 76 11.00 1.88 -5.67
N ASN A 77 10.51 3.01 -5.11
CA ASN A 77 11.13 3.68 -3.97
C ASN A 77 10.77 3.05 -2.62
N LEU A 78 9.61 2.43 -2.52
CA LEU A 78 9.05 1.92 -1.27
C LEU A 78 8.98 0.39 -1.22
N ASN A 79 9.02 -0.27 -2.39
CA ASN A 79 8.77 -1.69 -2.53
C ASN A 79 9.80 -2.35 -3.44
N LEU A 80 10.09 -3.62 -3.19
CA LEU A 80 10.69 -4.51 -4.18
C LEU A 80 9.57 -4.98 -5.12
N VAL A 81 9.80 -4.89 -6.42
CA VAL A 81 8.84 -5.34 -7.44
C VAL A 81 9.55 -6.30 -8.39
N PHE A 82 8.99 -7.48 -8.56
CA PHE A 82 9.53 -8.52 -9.43
C PHE A 82 8.51 -8.91 -10.49
N VAL A 83 8.99 -9.07 -11.72
CA VAL A 83 8.29 -9.81 -12.77
C VAL A 83 8.72 -11.28 -12.65
N VAL A 84 7.75 -12.18 -12.53
CA VAL A 84 7.99 -13.62 -12.58
C VAL A 84 7.33 -14.15 -13.85
N GLU A 85 8.17 -14.50 -14.81
CA GLU A 85 7.77 -15.08 -16.09
C GLU A 85 7.77 -16.60 -15.97
N GLY A 86 6.60 -17.19 -16.08
CA GLY A 86 6.43 -18.64 -16.07
C GLY A 86 6.09 -19.19 -17.45
N LYS A 87 5.94 -20.51 -17.54
CA LYS A 87 5.62 -21.19 -18.79
C LYS A 87 4.24 -20.84 -19.36
N SER A 88 3.26 -20.64 -18.49
CA SER A 88 1.85 -20.45 -18.88
C SER A 88 1.37 -19.03 -18.71
N ALA A 89 1.89 -18.29 -17.76
CA ALA A 89 1.53 -16.91 -17.47
C ALA A 89 2.67 -16.19 -16.72
N ASN A 90 2.55 -14.86 -16.65
CA ASN A 90 3.47 -14.00 -15.90
C ASN A 90 2.70 -13.32 -14.77
N ILE A 91 3.39 -13.07 -13.66
CA ILE A 91 2.83 -12.36 -12.51
C ILE A 91 3.78 -11.26 -12.03
N ILE A 92 3.22 -10.32 -11.28
CA ILE A 92 3.99 -9.35 -10.49
C ILE A 92 4.01 -9.81 -9.03
N VAL A 93 5.18 -9.74 -8.41
CA VAL A 93 5.33 -9.92 -6.97
C VAL A 93 5.89 -8.63 -6.39
N LYS A 94 5.16 -8.05 -5.45
CA LYS A 94 5.51 -6.82 -4.75
C LYS A 94 5.77 -7.14 -3.29
N GLN A 95 6.88 -6.66 -2.72
CA GLN A 95 7.18 -6.76 -1.29
C GLN A 95 7.47 -5.38 -0.72
N ALA A 96 6.80 -5.03 0.37
CA ALA A 96 7.06 -3.77 1.07
C ALA A 96 8.42 -3.81 1.78
N LEU A 97 9.18 -2.71 1.70
CA LEU A 97 10.43 -2.53 2.45
C LEU A 97 10.17 -1.80 3.77
N PRO A 98 10.93 -2.06 4.84
CA PRO A 98 10.76 -1.39 6.13
C PRO A 98 11.29 0.06 6.15
N TYR A 99 11.62 0.64 4.99
CA TYR A 99 12.16 1.99 4.82
C TYR A 99 11.92 2.51 3.40
N VAL A 100 12.15 3.82 3.21
CA VAL A 100 12.15 4.44 1.89
C VAL A 100 13.51 4.16 1.21
N ARG A 101 13.53 3.42 0.10
CA ARG A 101 14.75 2.91 -0.56
C ARG A 101 15.77 4.02 -0.91
N VAL A 102 15.29 5.18 -1.37
CA VAL A 102 16.18 6.30 -1.76
C VAL A 102 16.85 6.98 -0.57
N ILE A 103 16.22 6.92 0.61
CA ILE A 103 16.66 7.60 1.83
C ILE A 103 17.30 6.60 2.81
N GLY A 104 17.00 5.31 2.67
CA GLY A 104 17.49 4.23 3.53
C GLY A 104 16.83 4.21 4.91
N ASP A 105 17.53 3.62 5.89
CA ASP A 105 17.01 3.38 7.25
C ASP A 105 16.63 4.65 8.04
N SER A 106 17.02 5.83 7.57
CA SER A 106 16.68 7.10 8.21
C SER A 106 15.20 7.49 8.05
N TRP A 107 14.48 6.86 7.12
CA TRP A 107 13.03 7.01 7.00
C TRP A 107 12.33 5.65 7.09
N PRO A 108 12.07 5.14 8.30
CA PRO A 108 11.40 3.86 8.50
C PRO A 108 9.94 3.93 8.06
N LEU A 109 9.45 2.85 7.45
CA LEU A 109 8.06 2.67 7.05
C LEU A 109 7.54 1.32 7.52
N SER A 110 6.31 1.29 7.97
CA SER A 110 5.66 0.04 8.39
C SER A 110 5.41 -0.91 7.21
N LEU A 111 5.73 -2.18 7.40
CA LEU A 111 5.38 -3.26 6.47
C LEU A 111 3.84 -3.44 6.33
N LYS A 112 3.06 -2.92 7.28
CA LYS A 112 1.59 -2.97 7.26
C LYS A 112 0.99 -2.26 6.04
N ARG A 113 1.74 -1.39 5.34
CA ARG A 113 1.25 -0.76 4.11
C ARG A 113 0.89 -1.78 3.02
N ALA A 114 1.61 -2.92 2.92
CA ALA A 114 1.24 -4.01 2.02
C ALA A 114 -0.14 -4.61 2.37
N PHE A 115 -0.48 -4.70 3.66
CA PHE A 115 -1.82 -5.09 4.08
C PHE A 115 -2.88 -4.07 3.63
N PHE A 116 -2.62 -2.78 3.78
CA PHE A 116 -3.56 -1.74 3.33
C PHE A 116 -3.69 -1.69 1.81
N GLU A 117 -2.60 -1.91 1.07
CA GLU A 117 -2.65 -2.07 -0.38
C GLU A 117 -3.53 -3.26 -0.79
N HIS A 118 -3.27 -4.44 -0.22
CA HIS A 118 -4.07 -5.64 -0.46
C HIS A 118 -5.56 -5.42 -0.16
N GLU A 119 -5.87 -4.84 1.00
CA GLU A 119 -7.24 -4.56 1.42
C GLU A 119 -7.94 -3.51 0.55
N THR A 120 -7.20 -2.49 0.09
CA THR A 120 -7.73 -1.47 -0.84
C THR A 120 -8.01 -2.07 -2.21
N LEU A 121 -7.04 -2.77 -2.82
CA LEU A 121 -7.21 -3.46 -4.10
C LEU A 121 -8.40 -4.43 -4.06
N SER A 122 -8.52 -5.22 -2.99
CA SER A 122 -9.62 -6.17 -2.81
C SER A 122 -10.99 -5.49 -2.78
N ARG A 123 -11.10 -4.29 -2.20
CA ARG A 123 -12.34 -3.51 -2.18
C ARG A 123 -12.61 -2.83 -3.50
N GLN A 124 -11.59 -2.28 -4.12
CA GLN A 124 -11.69 -1.65 -5.44
C GLN A 124 -12.12 -2.66 -6.50
N ALA A 125 -11.53 -3.86 -6.52
CA ALA A 125 -11.93 -4.95 -7.42
C ALA A 125 -13.42 -5.33 -7.28
N LYS A 126 -13.95 -5.33 -6.05
CA LYS A 126 -15.38 -5.60 -5.79
C LYS A 126 -16.28 -4.41 -6.18
N ARG A 127 -15.78 -3.18 -6.00
CA ARG A 127 -16.54 -1.96 -6.25
C ARG A 127 -16.55 -1.56 -7.72
N ASP A 128 -15.47 -1.84 -8.45
CA ASP A 128 -15.34 -1.61 -9.87
C ASP A 128 -14.57 -2.77 -10.54
N PRO A 129 -15.26 -3.89 -10.84
CA PRO A 129 -14.63 -5.09 -11.39
C PRO A 129 -13.85 -4.80 -12.67
N GLY A 130 -12.63 -5.33 -12.75
CA GLY A 130 -11.74 -5.16 -13.89
C GLY A 130 -10.92 -3.85 -13.90
N SER A 131 -11.11 -2.95 -12.91
CA SER A 131 -10.38 -1.68 -12.85
C SER A 131 -9.00 -1.76 -12.22
N VAL A 132 -8.69 -2.83 -11.48
CA VAL A 132 -7.43 -3.06 -10.78
C VAL A 132 -6.87 -4.45 -11.09
N PRO A 133 -5.57 -4.72 -10.84
CA PRO A 133 -5.00 -6.05 -11.01
C PRO A 133 -5.68 -7.09 -10.13
N GLN A 134 -5.78 -8.32 -10.62
CA GLN A 134 -6.21 -9.45 -9.81
C GLN A 134 -5.12 -9.85 -8.83
N ILE A 135 -5.48 -10.05 -7.56
CA ILE A 135 -4.57 -10.56 -6.55
C ILE A 135 -4.64 -12.10 -6.54
N TYR A 136 -3.49 -12.76 -6.55
CA TYR A 136 -3.37 -14.21 -6.52
C TYR A 136 -2.92 -14.74 -5.16
N TYR A 137 -2.09 -13.95 -4.44
CA TYR A 137 -1.57 -14.33 -3.13
C TYR A 137 -1.22 -13.11 -2.30
N PHE A 138 -1.37 -13.23 -0.98
CA PHE A 138 -0.96 -12.24 -0.01
C PHE A 138 -0.33 -12.91 1.22
N ASP A 139 0.89 -12.49 1.56
CA ASP A 139 1.59 -12.85 2.78
C ASP A 139 1.71 -11.60 3.65
N LYS A 140 0.94 -11.58 4.73
CA LYS A 140 0.90 -10.44 5.65
C LYS A 140 2.19 -10.29 6.45
N GLU A 141 2.81 -11.40 6.84
CA GLU A 141 3.99 -11.43 7.70
C GLU A 141 5.24 -10.98 6.94
N GLN A 142 5.36 -11.41 5.68
CA GLN A 142 6.46 -11.03 4.79
C GLN A 142 6.12 -9.81 3.91
N ALA A 143 4.94 -9.22 4.07
CA ALA A 143 4.45 -8.06 3.32
C ALA A 143 4.53 -8.27 1.79
N ILE A 144 4.15 -9.45 1.30
CA ILE A 144 4.22 -9.85 -0.11
C ILE A 144 2.82 -9.87 -0.72
N ILE A 145 2.67 -9.25 -1.89
CA ILE A 145 1.48 -9.37 -2.74
C ILE A 145 1.90 -9.94 -4.08
N ALA A 146 1.31 -11.07 -4.52
CA ALA A 146 1.43 -11.55 -5.89
C ALA A 146 0.14 -11.26 -6.65
N MET A 147 0.27 -10.63 -7.81
CA MET A 147 -0.85 -10.10 -8.58
C MET A 147 -0.66 -10.25 -10.09
N GLU A 148 -1.70 -9.95 -10.82
CA GLU A 148 -1.74 -9.91 -12.28
C GLU A 148 -0.65 -9.01 -12.85
N MET A 149 0.12 -9.54 -13.82
CA MET A 149 1.00 -8.73 -14.65
C MET A 149 0.17 -8.04 -15.73
N LEU A 150 0.09 -6.72 -15.65
CA LEU A 150 -0.60 -5.91 -16.65
C LEU A 150 0.29 -5.77 -17.90
N SER A 151 -0.02 -6.53 -18.94
CA SER A 151 0.69 -6.50 -20.21
C SER A 151 -0.33 -6.49 -21.36
N PRO A 152 -0.20 -5.64 -22.37
CA PRO A 152 0.91 -4.72 -22.68
C PRO A 152 0.78 -3.29 -22.10
N HIS A 153 0.13 -3.14 -20.96
CA HIS A 153 -0.06 -1.84 -20.33
C HIS A 153 1.28 -1.14 -20.00
N VAL A 154 1.29 0.18 -20.09
CA VAL A 154 2.40 1.04 -19.67
C VAL A 154 1.90 2.09 -18.67
N ILE A 155 2.79 2.60 -17.83
CA ILE A 155 2.47 3.68 -16.89
C ILE A 155 2.00 4.91 -17.66
N LEU A 156 0.84 5.46 -17.29
CA LEU A 156 0.23 6.61 -17.93
C LEU A 156 1.19 7.82 -18.01
N ARG A 157 2.00 8.05 -16.98
CA ARG A 157 3.00 9.13 -16.98
C ARG A 157 3.94 9.06 -18.18
N LYS A 158 4.37 7.86 -18.61
CA LYS A 158 5.23 7.69 -19.78
C LYS A 158 4.52 8.14 -21.08
N LYS A 159 3.24 7.77 -21.24
CA LYS A 159 2.44 8.24 -22.39
C LYS A 159 2.24 9.74 -22.39
N LEU A 160 1.93 10.34 -21.23
CA LEU A 160 1.75 11.80 -21.13
C LEU A 160 3.03 12.56 -21.45
N ILE A 161 4.20 12.09 -20.98
CA ILE A 161 5.49 12.69 -21.33
C ILE A 161 5.78 12.58 -22.83
N ALA A 162 5.41 11.46 -23.46
CA ALA A 162 5.54 11.25 -24.90
C ALA A 162 4.50 12.04 -25.73
N GLY A 163 3.56 12.74 -25.09
CA GLY A 163 2.46 13.43 -25.77
C GLY A 163 1.41 12.50 -26.39
N GLU A 164 1.37 11.24 -25.94
CA GLU A 164 0.43 10.25 -26.46
C GLU A 164 -0.95 10.41 -25.83
N TYR A 165 -1.97 10.25 -26.65
CA TYR A 165 -3.36 10.29 -26.22
C TYR A 165 -3.84 8.89 -25.80
N VAL A 166 -4.56 8.83 -24.69
CA VAL A 166 -5.24 7.61 -24.20
C VAL A 166 -6.75 7.79 -24.35
N ASN A 167 -7.36 7.04 -25.25
CA ASN A 167 -8.79 7.18 -25.55
C ASN A 167 -9.64 6.80 -24.32
N GLY A 168 -10.61 7.65 -24.00
CA GLY A 168 -11.56 7.40 -22.92
C GLY A 168 -10.97 7.47 -21.49
N LEU A 169 -9.71 7.87 -21.33
CA LEU A 169 -9.02 7.94 -20.02
C LEU A 169 -9.85 8.67 -18.95
N GLY A 170 -10.30 9.89 -19.24
CA GLY A 170 -11.08 10.68 -18.29
C GLY A 170 -12.39 10.03 -17.88
N LYS A 171 -13.07 9.36 -18.83
CA LYS A 171 -14.29 8.60 -18.55
C LYS A 171 -14.01 7.39 -17.66
N THR A 172 -12.95 6.64 -17.94
CA THR A 172 -12.58 5.45 -17.16
C THR A 172 -12.20 5.83 -15.74
N LEU A 173 -11.34 6.83 -15.56
CA LEU A 173 -10.95 7.32 -14.24
C LEU A 173 -12.15 7.91 -13.47
N GLY A 174 -12.99 8.70 -14.14
CA GLY A 174 -14.23 9.22 -13.53
C GLY A 174 -15.18 8.13 -13.07
N HIS A 175 -15.36 7.07 -13.86
CA HIS A 175 -16.17 5.91 -13.45
C HIS A 175 -15.55 5.16 -12.27
N PHE A 176 -14.25 4.92 -12.28
CA PHE A 176 -13.54 4.31 -11.17
C PHE A 176 -13.73 5.09 -9.88
N CYS A 177 -13.44 6.39 -9.90
CA CYS A 177 -13.60 7.25 -8.74
C CYS A 177 -15.05 7.27 -8.23
N ALA A 178 -16.03 7.48 -9.12
CA ALA A 178 -17.43 7.53 -8.76
C ALA A 178 -17.95 6.20 -8.17
N ARG A 179 -17.60 5.06 -8.80
CA ARG A 179 -18.04 3.74 -8.35
C ARG A 179 -17.40 3.32 -7.04
N THR A 180 -16.09 3.52 -6.90
CA THR A 180 -15.37 3.16 -5.68
C THR A 180 -15.77 4.06 -4.51
N ALA A 181 -15.95 5.36 -4.76
CA ALA A 181 -16.40 6.31 -3.75
C ALA A 181 -17.83 6.01 -3.29
N PHE A 182 -18.82 5.96 -4.21
CA PHE A 182 -20.22 5.69 -3.87
C PHE A 182 -20.39 4.35 -3.15
N ARG A 183 -19.84 3.26 -3.73
CA ARG A 183 -19.96 1.90 -3.18
C ARG A 183 -19.17 1.69 -1.89
N GLY A 184 -18.30 2.63 -1.54
CA GLY A 184 -17.54 2.66 -0.28
C GLY A 184 -18.12 3.55 0.80
N SER A 185 -19.15 4.32 0.48
CA SER A 185 -19.73 5.34 1.35
C SER A 185 -20.89 4.83 2.20
N ASP A 186 -21.34 5.68 3.14
CA ASP A 186 -22.54 5.45 3.94
C ASP A 186 -23.83 5.41 3.10
N LEU A 187 -23.79 5.88 1.84
CA LEU A 187 -24.92 5.81 0.91
C LEU A 187 -25.13 4.40 0.34
N SER A 188 -24.13 3.54 0.42
CA SER A 188 -24.16 2.19 -0.18
C SER A 188 -23.87 1.07 0.82
N LEU A 189 -22.98 1.29 1.77
CA LEU A 189 -22.58 0.27 2.74
C LEU A 189 -23.50 0.25 3.96
N PRO A 190 -23.87 -0.93 4.49
CA PRO A 190 -24.46 -1.04 5.82
C PRO A 190 -23.57 -0.40 6.89
N THR A 191 -24.17 0.36 7.81
CA THR A 191 -23.47 1.16 8.83
C THR A 191 -22.40 0.36 9.59
N ASN A 192 -22.71 -0.87 10.00
CA ASN A 192 -21.78 -1.71 10.74
C ASN A 192 -20.55 -2.12 9.89
N LYS A 193 -20.74 -2.37 8.60
CA LYS A 193 -19.64 -2.68 7.67
C LYS A 193 -18.78 -1.45 7.43
N LYS A 194 -19.40 -0.31 7.16
CA LYS A 194 -18.72 0.97 6.94
C LYS A 194 -17.85 1.34 8.15
N LYS A 195 -18.40 1.28 9.37
CA LYS A 195 -17.68 1.61 10.60
C LYS A 195 -16.49 0.66 10.87
N LYS A 196 -16.65 -0.65 10.62
CA LYS A 196 -15.55 -1.61 10.73
C LYS A 196 -14.43 -1.31 9.73
N ASP A 197 -14.79 -1.04 8.48
CA ASP A 197 -13.82 -0.69 7.43
C ASP A 197 -13.11 0.62 7.78
N THR A 198 -13.82 1.66 8.19
CA THR A 198 -13.22 2.92 8.61
C THR A 198 -12.21 2.70 9.74
N ALA A 199 -12.59 1.96 10.79
CA ALA A 199 -11.70 1.66 11.91
C ALA A 199 -10.44 0.88 11.48
N LEU A 200 -10.58 -0.07 10.53
CA LEU A 200 -9.45 -0.81 9.98
C LEU A 200 -8.45 0.12 9.29
N PHE A 201 -8.93 0.95 8.39
CA PHE A 201 -8.08 1.82 7.55
C PHE A 201 -7.52 3.03 8.29
N GLN A 202 -8.09 3.44 9.44
CA GLN A 202 -7.46 4.40 10.34
C GLN A 202 -6.12 3.90 10.91
N GLY A 203 -5.85 2.61 10.80
CA GLY A 203 -4.56 2.02 11.15
C GLY A 203 -3.43 2.28 10.14
N ASN A 204 -3.70 2.88 8.96
CA ASN A 204 -2.69 3.27 7.97
C ASN A 204 -2.04 4.63 8.33
N VAL A 205 -1.61 4.75 9.57
CA VAL A 205 -1.24 6.01 10.22
C VAL A 205 -0.07 6.71 9.52
N GLU A 206 0.97 5.95 9.17
CA GLU A 206 2.21 6.54 8.62
C GLU A 206 1.97 7.14 7.24
N LEU A 207 1.25 6.43 6.35
CA LEU A 207 0.99 6.92 5.01
C LEU A 207 -0.05 8.05 5.00
N MET A 208 -1.02 8.02 5.92
CA MET A 208 -1.93 9.16 6.15
C MET A 208 -1.16 10.41 6.57
N ALA A 209 -0.24 10.28 7.53
CA ALA A 209 0.58 11.39 8.00
C ALA A 209 1.49 11.95 6.89
N ILE A 210 2.05 11.10 6.03
CA ILE A 210 2.81 11.53 4.85
C ILE A 210 1.93 12.40 3.94
N THR A 211 0.70 11.96 3.62
CA THR A 211 -0.21 12.73 2.79
C THR A 211 -0.58 14.07 3.44
N GLU A 212 -0.90 14.08 4.73
CA GLU A 212 -1.25 15.30 5.46
C GLU A 212 -0.10 16.31 5.46
N ASN A 213 1.13 15.86 5.68
CA ASN A 213 2.30 16.72 5.71
C ASN A 213 2.69 17.20 4.31
N LEU A 214 2.92 16.28 3.37
CA LEU A 214 3.50 16.64 2.07
C LEU A 214 2.51 17.34 1.13
N VAL A 215 1.19 17.20 1.34
CA VAL A 215 0.17 17.83 0.50
C VAL A 215 -0.39 19.10 1.13
N PHE A 216 -0.71 19.09 2.42
CA PHE A 216 -1.49 20.15 3.04
C PHE A 216 -0.67 21.08 3.96
N THR A 217 0.55 20.67 4.36
CA THR A 217 1.36 21.43 5.33
C THR A 217 2.66 21.93 4.73
N ASP A 218 3.56 21.05 4.35
CA ASP A 218 4.93 21.40 3.96
C ASP A 218 5.04 22.37 2.80
N PRO A 219 4.22 22.29 1.72
CA PRO A 219 4.33 23.23 0.60
C PRO A 219 4.07 24.69 1.00
N TYR A 220 3.27 24.90 2.05
CA TYR A 220 2.83 26.22 2.51
C TYR A 220 3.71 26.80 3.63
N PHE A 221 4.58 25.99 4.24
CA PHE A 221 5.45 26.38 5.35
C PHE A 221 6.90 26.05 5.04
N GLU A 222 7.83 26.49 5.89
CA GLU A 222 9.22 26.03 5.82
C GLU A 222 9.29 24.60 6.36
N ALA A 223 9.75 23.67 5.52
CA ALA A 223 9.91 22.26 5.89
C ALA A 223 11.14 21.68 5.19
N GLU A 224 11.78 20.69 5.85
CA GLU A 224 13.02 20.07 5.39
C GLU A 224 12.87 19.37 4.02
N MET A 225 11.69 18.77 3.78
CA MET A 225 11.41 18.03 2.54
C MET A 225 11.01 18.92 1.36
N ASN A 226 10.96 20.23 1.56
CA ASN A 226 10.59 21.16 0.49
C ASN A 226 11.71 21.37 -0.52
N HIS A 227 11.40 21.03 -1.78
CA HIS A 227 12.27 21.30 -2.91
C HIS A 227 11.52 22.06 -4.01
N HIS A 228 12.20 22.97 -4.70
CA HIS A 228 11.68 23.68 -5.85
C HIS A 228 12.78 23.92 -6.89
N THR A 229 12.37 24.12 -8.13
CA THR A 229 13.29 24.42 -9.22
C THR A 229 13.95 25.78 -9.00
N GLN A 230 15.23 25.86 -9.28
CA GLN A 230 16.01 27.12 -9.24
C GLN A 230 15.31 28.21 -10.04
N GLY A 231 15.26 29.44 -9.48
CA GLY A 231 14.58 30.58 -10.06
C GLY A 231 13.12 30.77 -9.65
N LEU A 232 12.53 29.79 -8.90
CA LEU A 232 11.18 29.91 -8.37
C LEU A 232 11.10 30.50 -6.95
N GLU A 233 12.23 30.88 -6.35
CA GLU A 233 12.31 31.42 -4.99
C GLU A 233 11.35 32.60 -4.74
N PRO A 234 11.20 33.60 -5.66
CA PRO A 234 10.25 34.69 -5.45
C PRO A 234 8.78 34.21 -5.40
N VAL A 235 8.44 33.21 -6.22
CA VAL A 235 7.08 32.62 -6.26
C VAL A 235 6.80 31.83 -4.98
N VAL A 236 7.75 31.01 -4.56
CA VAL A 236 7.66 30.22 -3.30
C VAL A 236 7.52 31.15 -2.10
N LYS A 237 8.35 32.20 -2.01
CA LYS A 237 8.25 33.21 -0.95
C LYS A 237 6.88 33.90 -0.91
N LYS A 238 6.32 34.26 -2.09
CA LYS A 238 4.99 34.87 -2.19
C LYS A 238 3.92 33.88 -1.69
N LEU A 239 3.95 32.62 -2.15
CA LEU A 239 3.02 31.57 -1.72
C LEU A 239 3.08 31.38 -0.21
N ARG A 240 4.27 31.23 0.36
CA ARG A 240 4.45 31.01 1.80
C ARG A 240 4.16 32.22 2.67
N SER A 241 4.13 33.43 2.11
CA SER A 241 3.70 34.65 2.83
C SER A 241 2.18 34.88 2.77
N ASP A 242 1.45 34.16 1.94
CA ASP A 242 0.00 34.33 1.78
C ASP A 242 -0.75 33.63 2.92
N ILE A 243 -1.19 34.41 3.90
CA ILE A 243 -1.94 33.93 5.07
C ILE A 243 -3.29 33.36 4.66
N SER A 244 -3.96 33.96 3.66
CA SER A 244 -5.27 33.47 3.19
C SER A 244 -5.13 32.07 2.58
N LEU A 245 -4.14 31.87 1.70
CA LEU A 245 -3.85 30.57 1.10
C LEU A 245 -3.52 29.52 2.17
N LYS A 246 -2.67 29.84 3.14
CA LYS A 246 -2.36 28.95 4.27
C LYS A 246 -3.60 28.56 5.05
N THR A 247 -4.48 29.55 5.32
CA THR A 247 -5.72 29.29 6.05
C THR A 247 -6.65 28.33 5.29
N GLU A 248 -6.80 28.51 3.98
CA GLU A 248 -7.61 27.61 3.17
C GLU A 248 -6.99 26.19 3.08
N ALA A 249 -5.66 26.10 2.92
CA ALA A 249 -4.96 24.80 2.94
C ALA A 249 -5.21 24.04 4.27
N GLN A 250 -5.13 24.74 5.40
CA GLN A 250 -5.39 24.15 6.72
C GLN A 250 -6.87 23.78 6.93
N LYS A 251 -7.80 24.52 6.36
CA LYS A 251 -9.23 24.12 6.36
C LYS A 251 -9.45 22.81 5.58
N ILE A 252 -8.78 22.68 4.43
CA ILE A 252 -8.85 21.44 3.63
C ILE A 252 -8.21 20.30 4.39
N LEU A 253 -7.06 20.51 5.05
CA LEU A 253 -6.44 19.50 5.92
C LEU A 253 -7.41 19.03 7.01
N LEU A 254 -8.07 19.94 7.72
CA LEU A 254 -9.04 19.57 8.76
C LEU A 254 -10.21 18.75 8.20
N LYS A 255 -10.71 19.13 7.02
CA LYS A 255 -11.74 18.35 6.31
C LYS A 255 -11.23 16.95 5.94
N PHE A 256 -10.00 16.88 5.40
CA PHE A 256 -9.35 15.64 5.01
C PHE A 256 -9.16 14.70 6.21
N ALA A 257 -8.65 15.20 7.32
CA ALA A 257 -8.39 14.42 8.54
C ALA A 257 -9.65 13.99 9.30
N SER A 258 -10.78 14.74 9.17
CA SER A 258 -11.99 14.48 9.95
C SER A 258 -13.10 13.75 9.19
N ASN A 259 -13.15 13.85 7.85
CA ASN A 259 -14.22 13.26 7.06
C ASN A 259 -13.86 11.85 6.60
N THR A 260 -14.60 10.86 7.05
CA THR A 260 -14.40 9.45 6.68
C THR A 260 -15.51 8.98 5.72
N GLU A 261 -15.72 9.72 4.63
CA GLU A 261 -16.85 9.49 3.73
C GLU A 261 -16.73 8.18 2.94
N THR A 262 -15.54 7.90 2.40
CA THR A 262 -15.30 6.69 1.61
C THR A 262 -13.85 6.23 1.68
N LEU A 263 -13.58 4.99 1.24
CA LEU A 263 -12.20 4.50 1.07
C LEU A 263 -11.61 5.10 -0.20
N LEU A 264 -10.55 5.87 -0.02
CA LEU A 264 -9.77 6.49 -1.09
C LEU A 264 -8.66 5.55 -1.56
N HIS A 265 -8.13 5.80 -2.75
CA HIS A 265 -6.85 5.27 -3.21
C HIS A 265 -5.68 5.86 -2.41
N GLY A 266 -5.78 7.11 -2.07
CA GLY A 266 -4.83 7.87 -1.26
C GLY A 266 -3.68 8.49 -2.05
N ASP A 267 -3.31 7.92 -3.21
CA ASP A 267 -2.23 8.42 -4.07
C ASP A 267 -2.54 8.15 -5.57
N LEU A 268 -3.70 8.59 -6.03
CA LEU A 268 -4.12 8.40 -7.42
C LEU A 268 -3.52 9.49 -8.32
N HIS A 269 -2.45 9.16 -8.98
CA HIS A 269 -1.76 10.04 -9.94
C HIS A 269 -1.34 9.28 -11.21
N SER A 270 -0.73 9.96 -12.18
CA SER A 270 -0.32 9.35 -13.45
C SER A 270 0.70 8.21 -13.34
N GLY A 271 1.35 8.06 -12.21
CA GLY A 271 2.24 6.92 -11.89
C GLY A 271 1.50 5.70 -11.35
N SER A 272 0.28 5.90 -10.80
CA SER A 272 -0.57 4.84 -10.23
C SER A 272 -1.63 4.35 -11.23
N VAL A 273 -1.47 4.70 -12.51
CA VAL A 273 -2.36 4.30 -13.61
C VAL A 273 -1.54 3.62 -14.70
N MET A 274 -1.98 2.45 -15.12
CA MET A 274 -1.44 1.74 -16.28
C MET A 274 -2.47 1.69 -17.40
N CYS A 275 -2.05 1.88 -18.63
CA CYS A 275 -2.97 1.91 -19.75
C CYS A 275 -2.37 1.30 -21.03
N THR A 276 -3.26 0.78 -21.86
CA THR A 276 -3.08 0.57 -23.30
C THR A 276 -3.71 1.75 -24.05
N ASP A 277 -3.94 1.62 -25.32
CA ASP A 277 -4.68 2.64 -26.09
C ASP A 277 -6.19 2.65 -25.78
N THR A 278 -6.72 1.57 -25.20
CA THR A 278 -8.15 1.38 -24.99
C THR A 278 -8.53 0.95 -23.57
N GLU A 279 -7.59 0.46 -22.78
CA GLU A 279 -7.82 -0.04 -21.42
C GLU A 279 -7.01 0.73 -20.40
N THR A 280 -7.60 0.96 -19.24
CA THR A 280 -6.96 1.64 -18.10
C THR A 280 -7.16 0.83 -16.84
N LYS A 281 -6.07 0.58 -16.11
CA LYS A 281 -6.04 -0.09 -14.80
C LYS A 281 -5.42 0.83 -13.77
N ILE A 282 -5.90 0.75 -12.53
CA ILE A 282 -5.39 1.49 -11.38
C ILE A 282 -4.57 0.53 -10.51
N ILE A 283 -3.40 0.98 -10.06
CA ILE A 283 -2.43 0.20 -9.30
C ILE A 283 -1.97 0.98 -8.07
N ASP A 284 -1.35 0.30 -7.11
CA ASP A 284 -0.55 0.89 -6.03
C ASP A 284 -1.33 1.73 -5.00
N PRO A 285 -2.47 1.26 -4.46
CA PRO A 285 -3.25 2.02 -3.47
C PRO A 285 -2.77 1.77 -2.03
N GLU A 286 -1.46 1.77 -1.77
CA GLU A 286 -0.91 1.55 -0.42
C GLU A 286 -1.25 2.67 0.57
N PHE A 287 -1.55 3.86 0.05
CA PHE A 287 -2.05 5.01 0.82
C PHE A 287 -3.56 4.94 1.12
N GLY A 288 -4.18 3.78 0.92
CA GLY A 288 -5.62 3.62 1.14
C GLY A 288 -6.06 3.97 2.57
N PHE A 289 -7.05 4.86 2.71
CA PHE A 289 -7.69 5.23 3.97
C PHE A 289 -9.09 5.81 3.71
N TYR A 290 -9.89 5.94 4.78
CA TYR A 290 -11.19 6.59 4.67
C TYR A 290 -11.05 8.10 4.80
N GLY A 291 -11.43 8.82 3.73
CA GLY A 291 -11.35 10.27 3.62
C GLY A 291 -12.55 10.87 2.88
N PRO A 292 -12.53 12.19 2.59
CA PRO A 292 -13.59 12.89 1.85
C PRO A 292 -13.65 12.42 0.40
N MET A 293 -14.86 12.47 -0.20
CA MET A 293 -15.05 12.06 -1.61
C MET A 293 -14.56 13.11 -2.62
N GLY A 294 -14.30 14.34 -2.21
CA GLY A 294 -13.84 15.40 -3.07
C GLY A 294 -13.37 16.64 -2.32
#